data_b656c00e0ecfa23f7a67d3563acfc9cc
#
_entry.id   b656c00e0ecfa23f7a67d3563acfc9cc
#
_cell.length_a   1.000
_cell.length_b   1.000
_cell.length_c   1.000
_cell.angle_alpha   90.00
_cell.angle_beta   90.00
_cell.angle_gamma   90.00
#
_symmetry.space_group_name_H-M   'P 1'
#
loop_
_entity.id
_entity.type
_entity.pdbx_description
1 polymer ?
#
loop_
_entity_poly.entity_id
_entity_poly.type
_entity_poly.pdbx_seq_one_letter_code
_entity_poly.pdbx_strand_id
1 'polypeptide(L)'
;MMPGGTSELKPFSEEVQQLLEAVKGELEEKMERKLDKFLLVSYKTQLVAGTNYFAKIDIGGEELVHLRVYMNLQGEVSLHSHQHPKTREEDIQYF
;
A
#
# COMPACT_ATOMS: atom_id res chain seq x y z
N MET A 1 21.26 13.40 -1.27
CA MET A 1 19.91 12.84 -1.26
C MET A 1 19.81 11.70 -2.25
N MET A 2 19.19 10.66 -1.87
CA MET A 2 19.08 9.49 -2.73
C MET A 2 17.79 9.56 -3.55
N PRO A 3 17.90 9.72 -4.89
CA PRO A 3 16.70 9.69 -5.71
C PRO A 3 16.00 8.36 -5.50
N GLY A 4 14.70 8.41 -5.38
CA GLY A 4 13.93 7.20 -5.18
C GLY A 4 13.80 6.76 -3.73
N GLY A 5 14.33 7.52 -2.78
CA GLY A 5 14.13 7.24 -1.37
C GLY A 5 12.69 7.46 -0.98
N THR A 6 12.20 6.66 -0.02
CA THR A 6 10.85 6.82 0.49
C THR A 6 10.80 7.86 1.60
N SER A 7 9.61 8.36 1.88
CA SER A 7 9.39 9.27 2.99
C SER A 7 9.57 8.53 4.33
N GLU A 8 9.50 9.29 5.41
CA GLU A 8 9.38 8.67 6.73
C GLU A 8 8.04 7.94 6.83
N LEU A 9 7.92 7.08 7.83
CA LEU A 9 6.70 6.33 8.07
C LEU A 9 5.60 7.29 8.51
N LYS A 10 4.42 7.14 7.89
CA LYS A 10 3.25 7.96 8.19
C LYS A 10 2.13 7.09 8.75
N PRO A 11 1.35 7.63 9.70
CA PRO A 11 0.24 6.86 10.29
C PRO A 11 -0.97 6.81 9.36
N PHE A 12 -2.02 6.14 9.80
CA PHE A 12 -3.28 6.08 9.05
C PHE A 12 -3.70 7.46 8.57
N SER A 13 -4.22 7.48 7.35
CA SER A 13 -4.78 8.68 6.73
C SER A 13 -6.05 8.25 6.01
N GLU A 14 -7.15 8.94 6.29
CA GLU A 14 -8.44 8.67 5.64
C GLU A 14 -8.32 8.82 4.13
N GLU A 15 -7.62 9.86 3.71
CA GLU A 15 -7.45 10.13 2.28
C GLU A 15 -6.69 9.01 1.59
N VAL A 16 -5.62 8.53 2.21
CA VAL A 16 -4.83 7.46 1.63
C VAL A 16 -5.60 6.13 1.69
N GLN A 17 -6.36 5.91 2.76
CA GLN A 17 -7.22 4.73 2.85
C GLN A 17 -8.18 4.66 1.65
N GLN A 18 -8.85 5.76 1.35
CA GLN A 18 -9.79 5.79 0.23
C GLN A 18 -9.09 5.59 -1.11
N LEU A 19 -7.92 6.17 -1.25
CA LEU A 19 -7.12 6.03 -2.47
C LEU A 19 -6.75 4.56 -2.68
N LEU A 20 -6.33 3.88 -1.62
CA LEU A 20 -5.90 2.49 -1.73
C LEU A 20 -7.07 1.54 -1.93
N GLU A 21 -8.28 1.90 -1.48
CA GLU A 21 -9.45 1.07 -1.70
C GLU A 21 -9.75 0.88 -3.18
N ALA A 22 -9.27 1.80 -4.02
CA ALA A 22 -9.47 1.68 -5.46
C ALA A 22 -8.74 0.47 -6.03
N VAL A 23 -7.70 -0.04 -5.35
CA VAL A 23 -6.97 -1.20 -5.84
C VAL A 23 -7.29 -2.47 -5.06
N LYS A 24 -8.27 -2.41 -4.14
CA LYS A 24 -8.62 -3.59 -3.34
C LYS A 24 -9.05 -4.75 -4.23
N GLY A 25 -9.84 -4.48 -5.26
CA GLY A 25 -10.28 -5.52 -6.18
C GLY A 25 -9.13 -6.18 -6.92
N GLU A 26 -8.15 -5.37 -7.34
CA GLU A 26 -6.97 -5.94 -7.98
C GLU A 26 -6.19 -6.84 -7.03
N LEU A 27 -6.07 -6.43 -5.78
CA LEU A 27 -5.37 -7.23 -4.78
C LEU A 27 -6.10 -8.54 -4.53
N GLU A 28 -7.44 -8.48 -4.44
CA GLU A 28 -8.25 -9.68 -4.24
C GLU A 28 -8.04 -10.67 -5.37
N GLU A 29 -7.96 -10.18 -6.61
CA GLU A 29 -7.70 -11.04 -7.76
C GLU A 29 -6.33 -11.70 -7.67
N LYS A 30 -5.32 -10.93 -7.29
CA LYS A 30 -3.96 -11.46 -7.22
C LYS A 30 -3.81 -12.46 -6.08
N MET A 31 -4.52 -12.26 -4.97
CA MET A 31 -4.48 -13.18 -3.84
C MET A 31 -5.48 -14.32 -3.99
N GLU A 32 -6.37 -14.23 -4.97
CA GLU A 32 -7.39 -15.25 -5.26
C GLU A 32 -8.31 -15.47 -4.07
N ARG A 33 -8.69 -14.39 -3.41
CA ARG A 33 -9.63 -14.47 -2.31
C ARG A 33 -10.26 -13.09 -2.05
N LYS A 34 -11.42 -13.09 -1.41
CA LYS A 34 -12.05 -11.87 -0.97
C LYS A 34 -11.47 -11.44 0.35
N LEU A 35 -11.34 -10.14 0.55
CA LEU A 35 -10.82 -9.57 1.77
C LEU A 35 -11.97 -8.96 2.57
N ASP A 36 -12.23 -9.51 3.75
CA ASP A 36 -13.27 -8.99 4.62
C ASP A 36 -12.84 -7.71 5.31
N LYS A 37 -11.53 -7.51 5.43
CA LYS A 37 -10.96 -6.33 6.06
C LYS A 37 -9.87 -5.77 5.17
N PHE A 38 -9.80 -4.45 5.07
CA PHE A 38 -8.79 -3.78 4.26
C PHE A 38 -8.54 -2.43 4.92
N LEU A 39 -7.68 -2.43 5.94
CA LEU A 39 -7.46 -1.25 6.77
C LEU A 39 -6.00 -0.82 6.72
N LEU A 40 -5.79 0.41 6.31
CA LEU A 40 -4.45 1.00 6.28
C LEU A 40 -3.91 1.14 7.69
N VAL A 41 -2.72 0.60 7.94
CA VAL A 41 -2.05 0.72 9.23
C VAL A 41 -1.09 1.90 9.19
N SER A 42 -0.22 1.91 8.19
CA SER A 42 0.79 2.95 8.03
C SER A 42 1.30 2.89 6.59
N TYR A 43 2.01 3.93 6.18
CA TYR A 43 2.50 3.97 4.80
C TYR A 43 3.71 4.89 4.67
N LYS A 44 4.41 4.74 3.56
CA LYS A 44 5.47 5.64 3.12
C LYS A 44 5.16 6.06 1.70
N THR A 45 5.70 7.20 1.30
CA THR A 45 5.51 7.68 -0.06
C THR A 45 6.85 7.90 -0.73
N GLN A 46 6.83 7.89 -2.06
CA GLN A 46 8.01 8.18 -2.86
C GLN A 46 7.54 9.04 -4.03
N LEU A 47 8.10 10.24 -4.12
CA LEU A 47 7.75 11.14 -5.21
C LEU A 47 8.53 10.78 -6.46
N VAL A 48 7.82 10.58 -7.54
CA VAL A 48 8.37 10.30 -8.85
C VAL A 48 7.56 11.15 -9.82
N ALA A 49 7.40 10.74 -11.06
CA ALA A 49 6.38 11.36 -11.91
C ALA A 49 5.05 10.77 -11.45
N GLY A 50 4.45 11.36 -10.43
CA GLY A 50 3.35 10.81 -9.68
C GLY A 50 3.83 10.44 -8.28
N THR A 51 3.19 9.48 -7.64
CA THR A 51 3.52 9.08 -6.28
C THR A 51 3.42 7.56 -6.14
N ASN A 52 4.45 6.95 -5.56
CA ASN A 52 4.38 5.57 -5.13
C ASN A 52 3.98 5.55 -3.66
N TYR A 53 3.01 4.69 -3.32
CA TYR A 53 2.59 4.45 -1.94
C TYR A 53 3.03 3.07 -1.54
N PHE A 54 3.74 2.97 -0.42
CA PHE A 54 4.15 1.70 0.16
C PHE A 54 3.37 1.55 1.45
N ALA A 55 2.36 0.69 1.45
CA ALA A 55 1.37 0.67 2.52
C ALA A 55 1.33 -0.66 3.24
N LYS A 56 1.13 -0.60 4.55
CA LYS A 56 0.90 -1.78 5.38
C LYS A 56 -0.60 -1.86 5.61
N ILE A 57 -1.21 -2.95 5.16
CA ILE A 57 -2.66 -3.14 5.20
C ILE A 57 -2.99 -4.34 6.08
N ASP A 58 -3.91 -4.14 7.01
CA ASP A 58 -4.46 -5.21 7.84
C ASP A 58 -5.64 -5.81 7.07
N ILE A 59 -5.53 -7.09 6.73
CA ILE A 59 -6.57 -7.77 5.95
C ILE A 59 -7.38 -8.75 6.79
N GLY A 60 -7.21 -8.70 8.12
CA GLY A 60 -7.98 -9.56 9.03
C GLY A 60 -7.26 -10.84 9.36
N GLY A 61 -7.71 -11.53 10.43
CA GLY A 61 -7.12 -12.79 10.81
C GLY A 61 -5.65 -12.69 11.22
N GLU A 62 -5.26 -11.52 11.72
CA GLU A 62 -3.87 -11.24 12.10
C GLU A 62 -2.90 -11.29 10.91
N GLU A 63 -3.42 -11.18 9.71
CA GLU A 63 -2.61 -11.12 8.49
C GLU A 63 -2.47 -9.69 8.01
N LEU A 64 -1.28 -9.35 7.55
CA LEU A 64 -1.03 -8.05 6.94
C LEU A 64 -0.37 -8.27 5.59
N VAL A 65 -0.51 -7.27 4.73
CA VAL A 65 0.10 -7.28 3.41
C VAL A 65 0.74 -5.92 3.19
N HIS A 66 1.88 -5.91 2.53
CA HIS A 66 2.50 -4.67 2.08
C HIS A 66 2.16 -4.47 0.61
N LEU A 67 1.70 -3.28 0.27
CA LEU A 67 1.33 -2.94 -1.10
C LEU A 67 2.27 -1.88 -1.63
N ARG A 68 2.55 -1.96 -2.93
CA ARG A 68 3.14 -0.85 -3.67
C ARG A 68 2.11 -0.41 -4.69
N VAL A 69 1.64 0.82 -4.55
CA VAL A 69 0.58 1.38 -5.39
C VAL A 69 1.11 2.65 -6.05
N TYR A 70 0.87 2.78 -7.34
CA TYR A 70 1.31 3.95 -8.09
C TYR A 70 0.11 4.83 -8.44
N MET A 71 0.24 6.12 -8.16
CA MET A 71 -0.73 7.12 -8.59
C MET A 71 -0.05 8.05 -9.58
N ASN A 72 -0.60 8.14 -10.79
CA ASN A 72 0.01 8.99 -11.81
C ASN A 72 -0.41 10.45 -11.60
N LEU A 73 0.09 11.33 -12.47
CA LEU A 73 -0.14 12.76 -12.32
C LEU A 73 -1.60 13.14 -12.54
N GLN A 74 -2.39 12.27 -13.18
CA GLN A 74 -3.81 12.50 -13.39
C GLN A 74 -4.66 11.98 -12.23
N GLY A 75 -4.03 11.34 -11.23
CA GLY A 75 -4.75 10.83 -10.09
C GLY A 75 -5.24 9.39 -10.25
N GLU A 76 -4.84 8.73 -11.32
CA GLU A 76 -5.21 7.32 -11.54
C GLU A 76 -4.29 6.42 -10.73
N VAL A 77 -4.86 5.41 -10.07
CA VAL A 77 -4.10 4.52 -9.21
C VAL A 77 -4.09 3.11 -9.76
N SER A 78 -2.97 2.42 -9.55
CA SER A 78 -2.83 1.03 -9.98
C SER A 78 -1.96 0.29 -8.97
N LEU A 79 -2.25 -1.00 -8.80
CA LEU A 79 -1.45 -1.85 -7.93
C LEU A 79 -0.22 -2.31 -8.69
N HIS A 80 0.96 -1.98 -8.16
CA HIS A 80 2.22 -2.37 -8.78
C HIS A 80 2.61 -3.78 -8.32
N SER A 81 2.59 -4.00 -7.01
CA SER A 81 3.03 -5.29 -6.45
C SER A 81 2.58 -5.38 -4.99
N HIS A 82 2.70 -6.58 -4.44
CA HIS A 82 2.36 -6.80 -3.04
C HIS A 82 3.26 -7.87 -2.45
N GLN A 83 3.37 -7.84 -1.12
CA GLN A 83 4.12 -8.84 -0.36
C GLN A 83 3.21 -9.39 0.73
N HIS A 84 3.07 -10.70 0.79
CA HIS A 84 2.18 -11.38 1.72
C HIS A 84 2.76 -12.75 2.05
N PRO A 85 2.71 -13.19 3.31
CA PRO A 85 2.21 -12.45 4.47
C PRO A 85 3.27 -11.55 5.09
N LYS A 86 2.79 -10.58 5.88
CA LYS A 86 3.66 -9.70 6.66
C LYS A 86 3.15 -9.65 8.08
N THR A 87 4.04 -9.34 9.02
CA THR A 87 3.66 -9.16 10.41
C THR A 87 3.54 -7.67 10.71
N ARG A 88 2.86 -7.37 11.83
CA ARG A 88 2.68 -5.97 12.21
C ARG A 88 4.02 -5.29 12.53
N GLU A 89 5.00 -6.05 12.98
CA GLU A 89 6.30 -5.54 13.36
C GLU A 89 7.26 -5.34 12.18
N GLU A 90 6.98 -5.96 11.04
CA GLU A 90 7.87 -5.83 9.89
C GLU A 90 7.80 -4.44 9.31
N ASP A 91 8.97 -3.84 9.08
CA ASP A 91 9.02 -2.51 8.48
C ASP A 91 8.63 -2.56 7.01
N ILE A 92 8.03 -1.46 6.56
CA ILE A 92 7.74 -1.28 5.14
C ILE A 92 9.06 -0.98 4.45
N GLN A 93 9.43 -1.81 3.49
CA GLN A 93 10.64 -1.64 2.70
C GLN A 93 10.27 -1.20 1.30
N TYR A 94 11.23 -0.60 0.60
CA TYR A 94 11.09 -0.33 -0.82
C TYR A 94 11.11 -1.67 -1.57
N PHE A 95 10.17 -1.86 -2.48
CA PHE A 95 10.16 -3.10 -3.26
C PHE A 95 9.51 -2.91 -4.61
#